data_6a4a3570ac5466ceefab84ac305ff23a
#
_entry.id   6a4a3570ac5466ceefab84ac305ff23a
#
_cell.length_a   1.000
_cell.length_b   1.000
_cell.length_c   1.000
_cell.angle_alpha   90.00
_cell.angle_beta   90.00
_cell.angle_gamma   90.00
#
_symmetry.space_group_name_H-M   'P 1'
#
loop_
_entity.id
_entity.type
_entity.pdbx_description
1 polymer ?
#
loop_
_entity_poly.entity_id
_entity_poly.type
_entity_poly.pdbx_seq_one_letter_code
_entity_poly.pdbx_strand_id
1 'polypeptide(L)'
;IVAGGGGGATGQNAGQSFINLADFENRSGKQNSADEIVQRARAAFGGYRDAQVFAVLPPAIRGLGQGGGFNLQLQNTSGMPQDKFEEARDRLLDLAQAEPSLQQVRLAELPEVSTLKVDMNQQRISALGLTTADVNSTLSGAWGGRYVNDFIDRGRVKRVFVQGDAPYRAKPEDIDQWSVRNNQGEMVPFSSFAQTGWSVAPVSLSRFMGVQSYEFQGQPAPGKSTGDAMSTIEQLASQVPGVGVAWSGQSYEERLSSGQAPLLYAISLLVVFLCLAALYESWSVPLAVILVIPLGLVGAIFAVTLRGLQNDVYLQIGLLTTMGLAGKNAILMVEFVER
;
A
#
# COMPACT_ATOMS: atom_id res chain seq x y z
N ILE A 1 -14.69 0.19 -13.60
CA ILE A 1 -14.10 1.40 -13.00
C ILE A 1 -14.86 1.65 -11.70
N VAL A 2 -14.16 1.70 -10.59
CA VAL A 2 -14.72 2.07 -9.29
C VAL A 2 -14.13 3.43 -8.94
N ALA A 3 -14.95 4.46 -8.96
CA ALA A 3 -14.55 5.78 -8.51
C ALA A 3 -14.69 5.85 -6.97
N GLY A 4 -13.68 6.39 -6.32
CA GLY A 4 -13.77 6.79 -4.91
C GLY A 4 -13.53 5.74 -3.85
N GLY A 5 -12.73 4.69 -4.08
CA GLY A 5 -12.32 3.83 -2.98
C GLY A 5 -12.12 2.37 -3.33
N GLY A 6 -10.90 2.03 -3.53
CA GLY A 6 -10.43 0.66 -3.59
C GLY A 6 -8.91 0.69 -3.50
N GLY A 7 -8.34 0.03 -2.50
CA GLY A 7 -6.90 -0.13 -2.39
C GLY A 7 -6.10 1.05 -1.83
N GLY A 8 -6.66 1.83 -0.91
CA GLY A 8 -5.94 2.83 -0.12
C GLY A 8 -6.13 4.28 -0.55
N ALA A 9 -6.48 4.57 -1.80
CA ALA A 9 -6.74 5.93 -2.24
C ALA A 9 -8.25 6.23 -2.20
N THR A 10 -8.68 7.01 -1.22
CA THR A 10 -10.07 7.48 -1.10
C THR A 10 -10.12 8.97 -1.42
N GLY A 11 -10.76 9.33 -2.54
CA GLY A 11 -10.93 10.72 -2.96
C GLY A 11 -11.81 10.82 -4.18
N GLN A 12 -12.41 11.99 -4.40
CA GLN A 12 -13.23 12.26 -5.59
C GLN A 12 -12.38 12.35 -6.86
N ASN A 13 -11.08 12.58 -6.71
CA ASN A 13 -10.07 12.70 -7.75
C ASN A 13 -9.30 11.40 -8.00
N ALA A 14 -9.70 10.29 -7.39
CA ALA A 14 -9.05 9.00 -7.55
C ALA A 14 -10.02 7.94 -8.09
N GLY A 15 -9.51 7.01 -8.87
CA GLY A 15 -10.27 5.89 -9.38
C GLY A 15 -9.39 4.66 -9.54
N GLN A 16 -9.98 3.48 -9.40
CA GLN A 16 -9.32 2.21 -9.63
C GLN A 16 -10.07 1.42 -10.68
N SER A 17 -9.33 0.78 -11.59
CA SER A 17 -9.89 -0.11 -12.61
C SER A 17 -9.21 -1.46 -12.55
N PHE A 18 -9.99 -2.52 -12.63
CA PHE A 18 -9.50 -3.89 -12.75
C PHE A 18 -9.66 -4.36 -14.19
N ILE A 19 -8.56 -4.77 -14.80
CA ILE A 19 -8.53 -5.24 -16.18
C ILE A 19 -8.20 -6.73 -16.15
N ASN A 20 -9.14 -7.56 -16.55
CA ASN A 20 -8.92 -8.98 -16.73
C ASN A 20 -8.34 -9.21 -18.13
N LEU A 21 -7.19 -9.87 -18.17
CA LEU A 21 -6.58 -10.28 -19.43
C LEU A 21 -7.27 -11.54 -19.94
N ALA A 22 -7.20 -11.77 -21.26
CA ALA A 22 -7.64 -13.04 -21.85
C ALA A 22 -6.83 -14.22 -21.26
N ASP A 23 -7.40 -15.40 -21.32
CA ASP A 23 -6.76 -16.65 -20.83
C ASP A 23 -5.40 -16.87 -21.51
N PHE A 24 -4.50 -17.56 -20.83
CA PHE A 24 -3.14 -17.82 -21.31
C PHE A 24 -3.12 -18.52 -22.68
N GLU A 25 -4.09 -19.38 -22.96
CA GLU A 25 -4.24 -20.07 -24.23
C GLU A 25 -4.48 -19.11 -25.39
N ASN A 26 -5.17 -18.01 -25.14
CA ASN A 26 -5.57 -17.00 -26.13
C ASN A 26 -4.57 -15.83 -26.26
N ARG A 27 -3.49 -15.81 -25.45
CA ARG A 27 -2.48 -14.74 -25.46
C ARG A 27 -1.05 -15.28 -25.41
N SER A 28 -0.69 -16.00 -26.46
CA SER A 28 0.67 -16.53 -26.63
C SER A 28 1.68 -15.45 -27.02
N GLY A 29 2.94 -15.67 -26.66
CA GLY A 29 4.06 -14.80 -26.98
C GLY A 29 4.42 -13.79 -25.87
N LYS A 30 5.71 -13.44 -25.78
CA LYS A 30 6.27 -12.56 -24.76
C LYS A 30 5.57 -11.19 -24.72
N GLN A 31 5.22 -10.65 -25.88
CA GLN A 31 4.51 -9.36 -26.03
C GLN A 31 3.13 -9.33 -25.41
N ASN A 32 2.51 -10.47 -25.16
CA ASN A 32 1.21 -10.61 -24.55
C ASN A 32 1.30 -11.05 -23.07
N SER A 33 2.51 -11.08 -22.52
CA SER A 33 2.71 -11.29 -21.07
C SER A 33 2.09 -10.11 -20.28
N ALA A 34 1.68 -10.37 -19.04
CA ALA A 34 1.10 -9.34 -18.18
C ALA A 34 2.10 -8.20 -17.91
N ASP A 35 3.37 -8.53 -17.72
CA ASP A 35 4.44 -7.54 -17.52
C ASP A 35 4.61 -6.63 -18.74
N GLU A 36 4.63 -7.18 -19.94
CA GLU A 36 4.78 -6.41 -21.16
C GLU A 36 3.56 -5.52 -21.44
N ILE A 37 2.37 -6.01 -21.14
CA ILE A 37 1.13 -5.22 -21.23
C ILE A 37 1.18 -4.04 -20.25
N VAL A 38 1.63 -4.25 -19.02
CA VAL A 38 1.80 -3.18 -18.03
C VAL A 38 2.84 -2.16 -18.49
N GLN A 39 3.98 -2.59 -19.06
CA GLN A 39 5.00 -1.67 -19.59
C GLN A 39 4.43 -0.81 -20.74
N ARG A 40 3.69 -1.41 -21.66
CA ARG A 40 3.02 -0.66 -22.74
C ARG A 40 1.96 0.31 -22.20
N ALA A 41 1.18 -0.10 -21.22
CA ALA A 41 0.22 0.78 -20.57
C ALA A 41 0.90 1.97 -19.90
N ARG A 42 2.00 1.74 -19.17
CA ARG A 42 2.80 2.82 -18.56
C ARG A 42 3.34 3.79 -19.60
N ALA A 43 3.88 3.27 -20.70
CA ALA A 43 4.38 4.11 -21.79
C ALA A 43 3.26 4.93 -22.44
N ALA A 44 2.07 4.34 -22.65
CA ALA A 44 0.94 5.00 -23.25
C ALA A 44 0.34 6.11 -22.35
N PHE A 45 0.31 5.88 -21.04
CA PHE A 45 -0.29 6.83 -20.09
C PHE A 45 0.70 7.79 -19.44
N GLY A 46 2.02 7.54 -19.58
CA GLY A 46 3.06 8.37 -18.94
C GLY A 46 3.07 9.84 -19.38
N GLY A 47 2.49 10.17 -20.54
CA GLY A 47 2.35 11.53 -21.03
C GLY A 47 0.98 12.17 -20.78
N TYR A 48 0.08 11.51 -20.05
CA TYR A 48 -1.26 12.04 -19.80
C TYR A 48 -1.19 13.21 -18.80
N ARG A 49 -1.73 14.36 -19.18
CA ARG A 49 -1.64 15.58 -18.36
C ARG A 49 -2.75 15.74 -17.34
N ASP A 50 -3.92 15.17 -17.63
CA ASP A 50 -5.13 15.35 -16.82
C ASP A 50 -5.24 14.35 -15.66
N ALA A 51 -4.41 13.28 -15.66
CA ALA A 51 -4.41 12.28 -14.63
C ALA A 51 -3.06 11.53 -14.57
N GLN A 52 -2.67 11.11 -13.38
CA GLN A 52 -1.59 10.16 -13.18
C GLN A 52 -2.16 8.74 -13.20
N VAL A 53 -1.76 7.95 -14.18
CA VAL A 53 -2.26 6.57 -14.35
C VAL A 53 -1.14 5.58 -14.03
N PHE A 54 -1.38 4.75 -13.03
CA PHE A 54 -0.46 3.69 -12.61
C PHE A 54 -1.00 2.33 -13.01
N ALA A 55 -0.35 1.68 -13.97
CA ALA A 55 -0.62 0.28 -14.27
C ALA A 55 0.25 -0.60 -13.37
N VAL A 56 -0.38 -1.46 -12.57
CA VAL A 56 0.31 -2.37 -11.63
C VAL A 56 -0.23 -3.79 -11.78
N LEU A 57 0.64 -4.77 -11.60
CA LEU A 57 0.22 -6.16 -11.46
C LEU A 57 -0.11 -6.44 -9.99
N PRO A 58 -1.19 -7.16 -9.71
CA PRO A 58 -1.43 -7.62 -8.35
C PRO A 58 -0.30 -8.58 -7.93
N PRO A 59 0.09 -8.60 -6.66
CA PRO A 59 1.07 -9.56 -6.17
C PRO A 59 0.55 -10.98 -6.33
N ALA A 60 1.46 -11.94 -6.59
CA ALA A 60 1.08 -13.34 -6.78
C ALA A 60 0.46 -13.95 -5.51
N ILE A 61 0.81 -13.43 -4.33
CA ILE A 61 0.21 -13.81 -3.05
C ILE A 61 -0.69 -12.68 -2.58
N ARG A 62 -1.99 -12.95 -2.49
CA ARG A 62 -2.97 -11.97 -1.97
C ARG A 62 -2.69 -11.68 -0.49
N GLY A 63 -2.72 -10.40 -0.12
CA GLY A 63 -2.50 -9.94 1.25
C GLY A 63 -1.08 -9.46 1.56
N LEU A 64 -0.11 -9.66 0.66
CA LEU A 64 1.26 -9.17 0.83
C LEU A 64 1.52 -7.79 0.19
N GLY A 65 0.50 -6.97 -0.02
CA GLY A 65 0.63 -5.62 -0.56
C GLY A 65 0.06 -5.45 -1.97
N GLN A 66 0.23 -4.25 -2.54
CA GLN A 66 -0.35 -3.86 -3.84
C GLN A 66 0.58 -4.07 -5.05
N GLY A 67 1.75 -4.65 -4.86
CA GLY A 67 2.75 -4.88 -5.91
C GLY A 67 4.09 -5.31 -5.32
N GLY A 68 4.99 -5.86 -6.14
CA GLY A 68 6.38 -6.12 -5.73
C GLY A 68 7.10 -4.81 -5.38
N GLY A 69 8.01 -4.85 -4.40
CA GLY A 69 8.75 -3.69 -3.95
C GLY A 69 8.68 -3.50 -2.44
N PHE A 70 8.94 -2.28 -1.97
CA PHE A 70 8.91 -1.96 -0.54
C PHE A 70 7.77 -1.00 -0.17
N ASN A 71 7.31 -1.13 1.08
CA ASN A 71 6.36 -0.23 1.73
C ASN A 71 6.95 0.27 3.05
N LEU A 72 7.41 1.53 3.05
CA LEU A 72 7.99 2.20 4.21
C LEU A 72 6.97 3.18 4.79
N GLN A 73 6.76 3.16 6.09
CA GLN A 73 6.01 4.15 6.85
C GLN A 73 6.98 5.16 7.46
N LEU A 74 7.00 6.38 6.91
CA LEU A 74 7.72 7.50 7.53
C LEU A 74 6.85 8.05 8.66
N GLN A 75 7.35 8.05 9.88
CA GLN A 75 6.60 8.41 11.07
C GLN A 75 7.10 9.71 11.69
N ASN A 76 6.17 10.56 12.13
CA ASN A 76 6.47 11.77 12.91
C ASN A 76 6.74 11.39 14.38
N THR A 77 7.94 10.91 14.67
CA THR A 77 8.31 10.44 16.03
C THR A 77 8.68 11.57 16.97
N SER A 78 9.06 12.73 16.46
CA SER A 78 9.40 13.92 17.24
C SER A 78 8.19 14.79 17.57
N GLY A 79 7.01 14.52 17.00
CA GLY A 79 5.82 15.35 17.19
C GLY A 79 5.94 16.73 16.53
N MET A 80 6.70 16.83 15.44
CA MET A 80 6.85 18.09 14.71
C MET A 80 5.52 18.58 14.13
N PRO A 81 5.33 19.89 13.91
CA PRO A 81 4.18 20.45 13.21
C PRO A 81 4.00 19.85 11.82
N GLN A 82 2.76 19.87 11.30
CA GLN A 82 2.37 19.25 10.04
C GLN A 82 3.23 19.74 8.86
N ASP A 83 3.42 21.06 8.75
CA ASP A 83 4.24 21.71 7.71
C ASP A 83 5.69 21.20 7.71
N LYS A 84 6.27 21.02 8.89
CA LYS A 84 7.63 20.49 9.03
C LYS A 84 7.72 19.00 8.70
N PHE A 85 6.67 18.23 9.00
CA PHE A 85 6.62 16.84 8.63
C PHE A 85 6.43 16.64 7.12
N GLU A 86 5.70 17.55 6.47
CA GLU A 86 5.58 17.59 5.00
C GLU A 86 6.91 17.94 4.33
N GLU A 87 7.66 18.94 4.85
CA GLU A 87 9.01 19.24 4.36
C GLU A 87 9.94 18.02 4.50
N ALA A 88 9.85 17.30 5.62
CA ALA A 88 10.64 16.08 5.86
C ALA A 88 10.25 14.94 4.89
N ARG A 89 8.94 14.75 4.64
CA ARG A 89 8.40 13.82 3.65
C ARG A 89 8.97 14.12 2.25
N ASP A 90 8.85 15.36 1.82
CA ASP A 90 9.25 15.76 0.47
C ASP A 90 10.77 15.62 0.28
N ARG A 91 11.54 15.99 1.32
CA ARG A 91 13.00 15.76 1.31
C ARG A 91 13.37 14.29 1.15
N LEU A 92 12.70 13.37 1.87
CA LEU A 92 12.94 11.94 1.69
C LEU A 92 12.53 11.48 0.30
N LEU A 93 11.43 11.99 -0.23
CA LEU A 93 10.95 11.64 -1.57
C LEU A 93 11.96 12.05 -2.64
N ASP A 94 12.49 13.28 -2.57
CA ASP A 94 13.49 13.80 -3.49
C ASP A 94 14.78 12.96 -3.43
N LEU A 95 15.26 12.65 -2.23
CA LEU A 95 16.44 11.79 -2.04
C LEU A 95 16.23 10.40 -2.64
N ALA A 96 15.06 9.82 -2.40
CA ALA A 96 14.74 8.48 -2.88
C ALA A 96 14.51 8.42 -4.39
N GLN A 97 13.97 9.46 -5.00
CA GLN A 97 13.80 9.55 -6.45
C GLN A 97 15.12 9.80 -7.19
N ALA A 98 16.08 10.46 -6.55
CA ALA A 98 17.42 10.69 -7.07
C ALA A 98 18.33 9.46 -6.95
N GLU A 99 17.96 8.46 -6.15
CA GLU A 99 18.78 7.29 -5.86
C GLU A 99 18.69 6.24 -6.97
N PRO A 100 19.81 5.92 -7.69
CA PRO A 100 19.78 4.99 -8.82
C PRO A 100 19.42 3.54 -8.47
N SER A 101 19.56 3.15 -7.21
CA SER A 101 19.20 1.80 -6.74
C SER A 101 17.71 1.62 -6.48
N LEU A 102 16.93 2.71 -6.51
CA LEU A 102 15.48 2.72 -6.31
C LEU A 102 14.76 3.13 -7.59
N GLN A 103 13.57 2.60 -7.78
CA GLN A 103 12.69 2.96 -8.90
C GLN A 103 11.25 3.16 -8.44
N GLN A 104 10.53 4.06 -9.15
CA GLN A 104 9.11 4.31 -8.94
C GLN A 104 8.76 4.67 -7.49
N VAL A 105 9.65 5.38 -6.82
CA VAL A 105 9.38 5.83 -5.44
C VAL A 105 8.31 6.91 -5.48
N ARG A 106 7.24 6.67 -4.72
CA ARG A 106 6.08 7.56 -4.63
C ARG A 106 5.43 7.45 -3.26
N LEU A 107 4.63 8.43 -2.94
CA LEU A 107 3.71 8.35 -1.81
C LEU A 107 2.49 7.50 -2.17
N ALA A 108 1.96 6.76 -1.21
CA ALA A 108 0.70 6.03 -1.37
C ALA A 108 -0.51 6.95 -1.23
N GLU A 109 -0.34 8.04 -0.50
CA GLU A 109 -1.37 9.06 -0.32
C GLU A 109 -1.58 9.85 -1.61
N LEU A 110 -2.81 10.34 -1.78
CA LEU A 110 -3.13 11.24 -2.87
C LEU A 110 -2.49 12.61 -2.64
N PRO A 111 -2.10 13.31 -3.71
CA PRO A 111 -1.62 14.69 -3.60
C PRO A 111 -2.69 15.59 -2.98
N GLU A 112 -2.24 16.66 -2.38
CA GLU A 112 -3.11 17.69 -1.86
C GLU A 112 -3.99 18.27 -2.96
N VAL A 113 -5.22 18.65 -2.57
CA VAL A 113 -6.21 19.17 -3.50
C VAL A 113 -6.65 20.56 -3.08
N SER A 114 -7.02 21.36 -4.08
CA SER A 114 -7.69 22.62 -3.81
C SER A 114 -9.01 22.36 -3.09
N THR A 115 -9.16 22.93 -1.92
CA THR A 115 -10.28 22.72 -1.02
C THR A 115 -10.95 24.04 -0.71
N LEU A 116 -12.27 24.07 -0.76
CA LEU A 116 -13.04 25.22 -0.30
C LEU A 116 -13.12 25.17 1.24
N LYS A 117 -12.38 26.08 1.88
CA LYS A 117 -12.45 26.26 3.33
C LYS A 117 -13.62 27.16 3.68
N VAL A 118 -14.47 26.69 4.58
CA VAL A 118 -15.57 27.49 5.16
C VAL A 118 -15.21 27.80 6.60
N ASP A 119 -14.78 29.01 6.87
CA ASP A 119 -14.47 29.50 8.21
C ASP A 119 -15.73 29.99 8.90
N MET A 120 -16.11 29.32 9.98
CA MET A 120 -17.34 29.59 10.73
C MET A 120 -17.05 30.32 12.04
N ASN A 121 -17.66 31.49 12.25
CA ASN A 121 -17.53 32.23 13.49
C ASN A 121 -18.49 31.67 14.55
N GLN A 122 -17.96 30.86 15.48
CA GLN A 122 -18.73 30.18 16.52
C GLN A 122 -19.49 31.16 17.46
N GLN A 123 -18.93 32.33 17.71
CA GLN A 123 -19.58 33.32 18.55
C GLN A 123 -20.83 33.89 17.85
N ARG A 124 -20.74 34.16 16.54
CA ARG A 124 -21.88 34.61 15.75
C ARG A 124 -22.93 33.53 15.60
N ILE A 125 -22.55 32.26 15.39
CA ILE A 125 -23.47 31.12 15.34
C ILE A 125 -24.30 31.07 16.61
N SER A 126 -23.66 31.14 17.80
CA SER A 126 -24.34 31.13 19.07
C SER A 126 -25.25 32.37 19.29
N ALA A 127 -24.76 33.56 18.93
CA ALA A 127 -25.51 34.81 19.08
C ALA A 127 -26.75 34.86 18.17
N LEU A 128 -26.73 34.20 17.02
CA LEU A 128 -27.86 34.10 16.10
C LEU A 128 -28.86 32.98 16.46
N GLY A 129 -28.66 32.29 17.57
CA GLY A 129 -29.50 31.20 18.01
C GLY A 129 -29.38 29.93 17.18
N LEU A 130 -28.24 29.74 16.52
CA LEU A 130 -27.90 28.55 15.72
C LEU A 130 -27.09 27.56 16.55
N THR A 131 -27.16 26.29 16.19
CA THR A 131 -26.22 25.27 16.69
C THR A 131 -25.24 24.86 15.61
N THR A 132 -24.01 24.52 15.99
CA THR A 132 -22.99 23.99 15.05
C THR A 132 -23.50 22.71 14.36
N ALA A 133 -24.33 21.92 15.03
CA ALA A 133 -24.92 20.71 14.46
C ALA A 133 -25.87 21.02 13.31
N ASP A 134 -26.74 22.02 13.45
CA ASP A 134 -27.68 22.43 12.39
C ASP A 134 -26.93 23.03 11.20
N VAL A 135 -25.91 23.86 11.46
CA VAL A 135 -25.06 24.43 10.42
C VAL A 135 -24.37 23.32 9.64
N ASN A 136 -23.72 22.38 10.32
CA ASN A 136 -23.03 21.26 9.67
C ASN A 136 -24.00 20.33 8.92
N SER A 137 -25.18 20.07 9.49
CA SER A 137 -26.22 19.25 8.85
C SER A 137 -26.73 19.88 7.56
N THR A 138 -26.94 21.21 7.57
CA THR A 138 -27.39 21.97 6.40
C THR A 138 -26.30 21.97 5.31
N LEU A 139 -25.05 22.27 5.68
CA LEU A 139 -23.93 22.28 4.73
C LEU A 139 -23.69 20.90 4.13
N SER A 140 -23.70 19.85 4.95
CA SER A 140 -23.54 18.47 4.46
C SER A 140 -24.68 18.07 3.52
N GLY A 141 -25.93 18.43 3.85
CA GLY A 141 -27.09 18.15 3.00
C GLY A 141 -27.04 18.91 1.67
N ALA A 142 -26.67 20.19 1.73
CA ALA A 142 -26.63 21.04 0.54
C ALA A 142 -25.49 20.66 -0.41
N TRP A 143 -24.26 20.48 0.11
CA TRP A 143 -23.05 20.32 -0.70
C TRP A 143 -22.55 18.87 -0.78
N GLY A 144 -22.58 18.11 0.33
CA GLY A 144 -22.08 16.75 0.39
C GLY A 144 -23.08 15.67 -0.02
N GLY A 145 -24.36 15.97 0.09
CA GLY A 145 -25.42 14.99 -0.04
C GLY A 145 -25.68 14.24 1.27
N ARG A 146 -26.94 14.21 1.68
CA ARG A 146 -27.42 13.53 2.87
C ARG A 146 -28.15 12.26 2.50
N TYR A 147 -27.69 11.14 3.02
CA TYR A 147 -28.43 9.89 2.97
C TYR A 147 -29.70 9.99 3.82
N VAL A 148 -30.83 9.63 3.24
CA VAL A 148 -32.15 9.71 3.90
C VAL A 148 -32.67 8.33 4.28
N ASN A 149 -32.74 7.41 3.30
CA ASN A 149 -33.27 6.06 3.51
C ASN A 149 -32.93 5.18 2.30
N ASP A 150 -33.29 3.90 2.42
CA ASP A 150 -33.21 2.91 1.34
C ASP A 150 -34.61 2.56 0.82
N PHE A 151 -34.72 2.16 -0.45
CA PHE A 151 -35.90 1.52 -0.98
C PHE A 151 -35.51 0.33 -1.87
N ILE A 152 -36.45 -0.58 -2.06
CA ILE A 152 -36.27 -1.76 -2.89
C ILE A 152 -36.88 -1.51 -4.28
N ASP A 153 -36.04 -1.59 -5.32
CA ASP A 153 -36.49 -1.55 -6.72
C ASP A 153 -35.98 -2.78 -7.44
N ARG A 154 -36.89 -3.57 -8.00
CA ARG A 154 -36.59 -4.79 -8.77
C ARG A 154 -35.67 -5.78 -8.02
N GLY A 155 -35.90 -5.96 -6.71
CA GLY A 155 -35.11 -6.83 -5.86
C GLY A 155 -33.72 -6.34 -5.46
N ARG A 156 -33.42 -5.06 -5.76
CA ARG A 156 -32.17 -4.41 -5.34
C ARG A 156 -32.45 -3.26 -4.38
N VAL A 157 -31.65 -3.20 -3.32
CA VAL A 157 -31.66 -2.06 -2.39
C VAL A 157 -31.00 -0.87 -3.06
N LYS A 158 -31.73 0.25 -3.14
CA LYS A 158 -31.24 1.53 -3.65
C LYS A 158 -31.29 2.59 -2.55
N ARG A 159 -30.24 3.39 -2.48
CA ARG A 159 -30.11 4.46 -1.48
C ARG A 159 -30.68 5.77 -2.01
N VAL A 160 -31.41 6.48 -1.15
CA VAL A 160 -31.92 7.82 -1.42
C VAL A 160 -31.01 8.85 -0.79
N PHE A 161 -30.50 9.74 -1.62
CA PHE A 161 -29.72 10.91 -1.19
C PHE A 161 -30.45 12.20 -1.56
N VAL A 162 -30.40 13.19 -0.67
CA VAL A 162 -30.86 14.56 -0.92
C VAL A 162 -29.65 15.47 -0.96
N GLN A 163 -29.51 16.25 -2.01
CA GLN A 163 -28.41 17.17 -2.23
C GLN A 163 -28.90 18.43 -2.93
N GLY A 164 -28.26 19.56 -2.70
CA GLY A 164 -28.50 20.77 -3.48
C GLY A 164 -28.22 20.53 -4.96
N ASP A 165 -29.05 21.11 -5.83
CA ASP A 165 -28.83 21.02 -7.27
C ASP A 165 -27.55 21.77 -7.69
N ALA A 166 -26.95 21.36 -8.81
CA ALA A 166 -25.67 21.86 -9.29
C ALA A 166 -25.58 23.41 -9.37
N PRO A 167 -26.59 24.14 -9.83
CA PRO A 167 -26.55 25.61 -9.88
C PRO A 167 -26.39 26.31 -8.54
N TYR A 168 -26.71 25.62 -7.44
CA TYR A 168 -26.69 26.17 -6.08
C TYR A 168 -25.48 25.71 -5.25
N ARG A 169 -24.50 25.02 -5.87
CA ARG A 169 -23.28 24.51 -5.22
C ARG A 169 -22.08 24.44 -6.14
N ALA A 170 -22.10 25.15 -7.27
CA ALA A 170 -21.04 25.09 -8.26
C ALA A 170 -19.90 26.08 -7.96
N LYS A 171 -20.17 27.14 -7.22
CA LYS A 171 -19.22 28.23 -6.92
C LYS A 171 -19.12 28.45 -5.41
N PRO A 172 -18.00 28.98 -4.91
CA PRO A 172 -17.87 29.32 -3.49
C PRO A 172 -18.96 30.26 -2.98
N GLU A 173 -19.37 31.20 -3.81
CA GLU A 173 -20.37 32.24 -3.49
C GLU A 173 -21.77 31.63 -3.32
N ASP A 174 -22.02 30.44 -3.86
CA ASP A 174 -23.32 29.78 -3.73
C ASP A 174 -23.63 29.40 -2.27
N ILE A 175 -22.60 29.30 -1.39
CA ILE A 175 -22.79 29.10 0.04
C ILE A 175 -23.63 30.22 0.67
N ASP A 176 -23.48 31.44 0.23
CA ASP A 176 -24.19 32.61 0.75
C ASP A 176 -25.70 32.55 0.49
N GLN A 177 -26.14 31.75 -0.49
CA GLN A 177 -27.55 31.56 -0.82
C GLN A 177 -28.27 30.57 0.11
N TRP A 178 -27.50 29.78 0.86
CA TRP A 178 -28.06 28.81 1.80
C TRP A 178 -28.33 29.45 3.17
N SER A 179 -29.33 28.94 3.85
CA SER A 179 -29.72 29.44 5.18
C SER A 179 -29.95 28.29 6.13
N VAL A 180 -29.72 28.55 7.41
CA VAL A 180 -29.92 27.62 8.52
C VAL A 180 -31.05 28.16 9.39
N ARG A 181 -31.96 27.30 9.83
CA ARG A 181 -33.05 27.70 10.73
C ARG A 181 -32.55 27.83 12.18
N ASN A 182 -32.79 28.98 12.80
CA ASN A 182 -32.44 29.22 14.19
C ASN A 182 -33.49 28.66 15.17
N ASN A 183 -33.25 28.78 16.46
CA ASN A 183 -34.13 28.34 17.54
C ASN A 183 -35.46 29.14 17.63
N GLN A 184 -35.56 30.28 16.94
CA GLN A 184 -36.77 31.11 16.82
C GLN A 184 -37.58 30.78 15.56
N GLY A 185 -37.07 29.89 14.71
CA GLY A 185 -37.69 29.49 13.45
C GLY A 185 -37.34 30.38 12.25
N GLU A 186 -36.46 31.35 12.42
CA GLU A 186 -35.98 32.25 11.36
C GLU A 186 -34.88 31.64 10.55
N MET A 187 -34.81 31.99 9.26
CA MET A 187 -33.77 31.52 8.33
C MET A 187 -32.59 32.50 8.31
N VAL A 188 -31.45 32.06 8.79
CA VAL A 188 -30.21 32.84 8.87
C VAL A 188 -29.26 32.42 7.76
N PRO A 189 -28.85 33.35 6.85
CA PRO A 189 -27.95 33.00 5.74
C PRO A 189 -26.52 32.74 6.22
N PHE A 190 -25.81 31.85 5.52
CA PHE A 190 -24.40 31.52 5.85
C PHE A 190 -23.47 32.74 5.84
N SER A 191 -23.72 33.71 4.98
CA SER A 191 -22.96 34.98 4.91
C SER A 191 -22.93 35.75 6.23
N SER A 192 -23.88 35.51 7.13
CA SER A 192 -23.93 36.17 8.46
C SER A 192 -22.88 35.66 9.43
N PHE A 193 -22.40 34.44 9.29
CA PHE A 193 -21.51 33.79 10.26
C PHE A 193 -20.36 32.97 9.64
N ALA A 194 -20.31 32.81 8.33
CA ALA A 194 -19.28 32.06 7.61
C ALA A 194 -18.55 32.94 6.60
N GLN A 195 -17.29 32.59 6.33
CA GLN A 195 -16.48 33.14 5.25
C GLN A 195 -15.87 31.99 4.47
N THR A 196 -15.83 32.12 3.14
CA THR A 196 -15.28 31.12 2.26
C THR A 196 -13.94 31.55 1.68
N GLY A 197 -13.04 30.62 1.48
CA GLY A 197 -11.75 30.86 0.85
C GLY A 197 -11.15 29.59 0.27
N TRP A 198 -10.36 29.72 -0.76
CA TRP A 198 -9.61 28.58 -1.29
C TRP A 198 -8.42 28.28 -0.40
N SER A 199 -8.21 27.00 -0.16
CA SER A 199 -7.07 26.44 0.56
C SER A 199 -6.58 25.20 -0.17
N VAL A 200 -5.41 24.72 0.18
CA VAL A 200 -4.90 23.42 -0.22
C VAL A 200 -4.88 22.54 1.02
N ALA A 201 -5.39 21.34 0.90
CA ALA A 201 -5.43 20.40 2.01
C ALA A 201 -5.22 18.96 1.54
N PRO A 202 -4.61 18.11 2.38
CA PRO A 202 -4.50 16.69 2.10
C PRO A 202 -5.90 16.05 2.11
N VAL A 203 -6.11 15.11 1.19
CA VAL A 203 -7.38 14.35 1.08
C VAL A 203 -7.59 13.46 2.31
N SER A 204 -6.50 12.94 2.87
CA SER A 204 -6.51 12.11 4.08
C SER A 204 -5.23 12.27 4.88
N LEU A 205 -5.34 12.12 6.19
CA LEU A 205 -4.21 12.04 7.11
C LEU A 205 -4.13 10.62 7.64
N SER A 206 -2.97 9.99 7.46
CA SER A 206 -2.75 8.60 7.85
C SER A 206 -1.99 8.49 9.17
N ARG A 207 -2.28 7.45 9.94
CA ARG A 207 -1.52 7.06 11.12
C ARG A 207 -1.16 5.59 11.03
N PHE A 208 0.08 5.28 11.32
CA PHE A 208 0.55 3.91 11.45
C PHE A 208 0.93 3.63 12.91
N MET A 209 0.34 2.59 13.51
CA MET A 209 0.51 2.28 14.94
C MET A 209 0.26 3.49 15.87
N GLY A 210 -0.72 4.33 15.53
CA GLY A 210 -1.08 5.51 16.30
C GLY A 210 -0.25 6.77 16.05
N VAL A 211 0.89 6.64 15.36
CA VAL A 211 1.78 7.76 15.00
C VAL A 211 1.42 8.28 13.61
N GLN A 212 1.42 9.60 13.44
CA GLN A 212 1.22 10.22 12.13
C GLN A 212 2.28 9.72 11.14
N SER A 213 1.85 9.29 9.96
CA SER A 213 2.76 8.67 8.99
C SER A 213 2.39 9.01 7.55
N TYR A 214 3.41 8.92 6.68
CA TYR A 214 3.28 8.85 5.23
C TYR A 214 3.82 7.52 4.73
N GLU A 215 3.10 6.86 3.82
CA GLU A 215 3.54 5.60 3.23
C GLU A 215 4.30 5.86 1.93
N PHE A 216 5.56 5.40 1.91
CA PHE A 216 6.40 5.38 0.71
C PHE A 216 6.35 4.01 0.07
N GLN A 217 6.07 3.97 -1.21
CA GLN A 217 6.09 2.78 -2.04
C GLN A 217 7.16 2.94 -3.11
N GLY A 218 7.94 1.90 -3.34
CA GLY A 218 8.97 1.91 -4.37
C GLY A 218 9.40 0.51 -4.75
N GLN A 219 10.21 0.41 -5.78
CA GLN A 219 10.75 -0.84 -6.29
C GLN A 219 12.28 -0.78 -6.33
N PRO A 220 12.98 -1.94 -6.19
CA PRO A 220 14.40 -2.00 -6.47
C PRO A 220 14.67 -1.73 -7.94
N ALA A 221 15.82 -1.13 -8.25
CA ALA A 221 16.30 -1.03 -9.61
C ALA A 221 16.63 -2.41 -10.19
N PRO A 222 16.67 -2.60 -11.53
CA PRO A 222 17.01 -3.86 -12.14
C PRO A 222 18.33 -4.41 -11.62
N GLY A 223 18.34 -5.68 -11.19
CA GLY A 223 19.52 -6.34 -10.62
C GLY A 223 19.75 -6.07 -9.12
N LYS A 224 18.88 -5.32 -8.46
CA LYS A 224 18.89 -5.12 -7.00
C LYS A 224 17.78 -5.93 -6.35
N SER A 225 17.98 -6.35 -5.11
CA SER A 225 16.96 -7.04 -4.32
C SER A 225 16.05 -6.05 -3.58
N THR A 226 14.88 -6.54 -3.13
CA THR A 226 13.97 -5.77 -2.26
C THR A 226 14.67 -5.39 -0.95
N GLY A 227 15.47 -6.31 -0.39
CA GLY A 227 16.27 -6.05 0.82
C GLY A 227 17.29 -4.94 0.65
N ASP A 228 17.96 -4.85 -0.53
CA ASP A 228 18.87 -3.75 -0.84
C ASP A 228 18.11 -2.42 -0.91
N ALA A 229 16.96 -2.40 -1.58
CA ALA A 229 16.12 -1.22 -1.66
C ALA A 229 15.61 -0.75 -0.30
N MET A 230 15.20 -1.70 0.56
CA MET A 230 14.78 -1.42 1.93
C MET A 230 15.92 -0.82 2.77
N SER A 231 17.12 -1.37 2.66
CA SER A 231 18.30 -0.85 3.37
C SER A 231 18.68 0.54 2.87
N THR A 232 18.58 0.77 1.58
CA THR A 232 18.89 2.08 0.97
C THR A 232 17.91 3.15 1.42
N ILE A 233 16.59 2.90 1.34
CA ILE A 233 15.59 3.90 1.76
C ILE A 233 15.66 4.18 3.27
N GLU A 234 16.02 3.19 4.10
CA GLU A 234 16.24 3.38 5.53
C GLU A 234 17.46 4.27 5.81
N GLN A 235 18.56 4.10 5.04
CA GLN A 235 19.72 4.99 5.11
C GLN A 235 19.38 6.43 4.69
N LEU A 236 18.58 6.61 3.64
CA LEU A 236 18.11 7.93 3.22
C LEU A 236 17.22 8.57 4.29
N ALA A 237 16.31 7.81 4.87
CA ALA A 237 15.45 8.30 5.95
C ALA A 237 16.26 8.72 7.21
N SER A 238 17.36 8.05 7.50
CA SER A 238 18.24 8.43 8.62
C SER A 238 18.90 9.80 8.45
N GLN A 239 18.96 10.33 7.23
CA GLN A 239 19.46 11.68 6.93
C GLN A 239 18.39 12.78 7.16
N VAL A 240 17.14 12.39 7.41
CA VAL A 240 16.04 13.31 7.67
C VAL A 240 15.79 13.36 9.17
N PRO A 241 16.07 14.49 9.85
CA PRO A 241 15.97 14.56 11.29
C PRO A 241 14.51 14.55 11.77
N GLY A 242 14.29 13.95 12.95
CA GLY A 242 13.00 13.98 13.64
C GLY A 242 11.93 13.01 13.11
N VAL A 243 12.27 12.17 12.15
CA VAL A 243 11.39 11.13 11.64
C VAL A 243 11.85 9.74 12.08
N GLY A 244 10.90 8.83 12.21
CA GLY A 244 11.15 7.41 12.39
C GLY A 244 10.68 6.63 11.17
N VAL A 245 11.13 5.39 11.07
CA VAL A 245 10.71 4.47 10.01
C VAL A 245 10.08 3.22 10.59
N ALA A 246 9.04 2.74 9.95
CA ALA A 246 8.45 1.45 10.21
C ALA A 246 8.14 0.74 8.89
N TRP A 247 8.05 -0.57 8.92
CA TRP A 247 7.75 -1.37 7.74
C TRP A 247 6.31 -1.88 7.80
N SER A 248 5.66 -1.93 6.65
CA SER A 248 4.29 -2.44 6.51
C SER A 248 4.18 -3.45 5.38
N GLY A 249 3.10 -4.23 5.37
CA GLY A 249 2.81 -5.19 4.32
C GLY A 249 3.93 -6.23 4.12
N GLN A 250 4.27 -6.50 2.87
CA GLN A 250 5.29 -7.48 2.49
C GLN A 250 6.67 -7.15 3.05
N SER A 251 7.03 -5.87 3.12
CA SER A 251 8.34 -5.45 3.64
C SER A 251 8.53 -5.77 5.12
N TYR A 252 7.45 -5.70 5.90
CA TYR A 252 7.48 -6.15 7.30
C TYR A 252 7.73 -7.65 7.40
N GLU A 253 7.02 -8.45 6.61
CA GLU A 253 7.19 -9.92 6.59
C GLU A 253 8.59 -10.32 6.09
N GLU A 254 9.11 -9.65 5.07
CA GLU A 254 10.46 -9.89 4.56
C GLU A 254 11.52 -9.59 5.61
N ARG A 255 11.38 -8.48 6.34
CA ARG A 255 12.31 -8.12 7.41
C ARG A 255 12.24 -9.10 8.60
N LEU A 256 11.03 -9.53 8.97
CA LEU A 256 10.82 -10.50 10.03
C LEU A 256 11.43 -11.87 9.68
N SER A 257 11.19 -12.34 8.45
CA SER A 257 11.67 -13.63 7.98
C SER A 257 13.18 -13.66 7.80
N SER A 258 13.79 -12.59 7.29
CA SER A 258 15.24 -12.51 7.08
C SER A 258 16.04 -12.60 8.39
N GLY A 259 15.48 -12.10 9.50
CA GLY A 259 16.13 -12.17 10.81
C GLY A 259 16.03 -13.55 11.50
N GLN A 260 14.95 -14.30 11.28
CA GLN A 260 14.66 -15.55 11.99
C GLN A 260 14.96 -16.81 11.17
N ALA A 261 14.96 -16.70 9.84
CA ALA A 261 15.11 -17.85 8.95
C ALA A 261 16.38 -18.71 9.22
N PRO A 262 17.59 -18.14 9.39
CA PRO A 262 18.79 -18.95 9.61
C PRO A 262 18.71 -19.82 10.89
N LEU A 263 18.17 -19.26 11.97
CA LEU A 263 18.01 -19.98 13.24
C LEU A 263 16.97 -21.10 13.10
N LEU A 264 15.84 -20.83 12.47
CA LEU A 264 14.78 -21.82 12.23
C LEU A 264 15.27 -22.96 11.34
N TYR A 265 16.05 -22.66 10.30
CA TYR A 265 16.67 -23.68 9.46
C TYR A 265 17.67 -24.54 10.25
N ALA A 266 18.51 -23.94 11.07
CA ALA A 266 19.47 -24.68 11.90
C ALA A 266 18.77 -25.62 12.90
N ILE A 267 17.72 -25.14 13.59
CA ILE A 267 16.92 -25.93 14.50
C ILE A 267 16.20 -27.07 13.76
N SER A 268 15.58 -26.79 12.62
CA SER A 268 14.89 -27.79 11.80
C SER A 268 15.84 -28.87 11.33
N LEU A 269 17.03 -28.49 10.86
CA LEU A 269 18.08 -29.42 10.44
C LEU A 269 18.54 -30.31 11.58
N LEU A 270 18.75 -29.72 12.78
CA LEU A 270 19.14 -30.44 14.00
C LEU A 270 18.07 -31.46 14.39
N VAL A 271 16.79 -31.07 14.40
CA VAL A 271 15.68 -31.97 14.72
C VAL A 271 15.61 -33.14 13.73
N VAL A 272 15.71 -32.86 12.44
CA VAL A 272 15.73 -33.90 11.39
C VAL A 272 16.92 -34.84 11.58
N PHE A 273 18.11 -34.29 11.88
CA PHE A 273 19.31 -35.08 12.17
C PHE A 273 19.09 -36.04 13.34
N LEU A 274 18.57 -35.54 14.46
CA LEU A 274 18.34 -36.34 15.66
C LEU A 274 17.25 -37.42 15.40
N CYS A 275 16.20 -37.10 14.68
CA CYS A 275 15.18 -38.08 14.32
C CYS A 275 15.74 -39.20 13.45
N LEU A 276 16.56 -38.86 12.45
CA LEU A 276 17.23 -39.86 11.62
C LEU A 276 18.24 -40.69 12.38
N ALA A 277 19.03 -40.05 13.30
CA ALA A 277 19.97 -40.76 14.14
C ALA A 277 19.27 -41.79 15.05
N ALA A 278 18.10 -41.41 15.58
CA ALA A 278 17.28 -42.33 16.39
C ALA A 278 16.66 -43.45 15.55
N LEU A 279 16.24 -43.16 14.30
CA LEU A 279 15.62 -44.13 13.42
C LEU A 279 16.61 -45.19 12.91
N TYR A 280 17.82 -44.75 12.53
CA TYR A 280 18.85 -45.64 11.95
C TYR A 280 19.85 -46.15 12.97
N GLU A 281 19.72 -45.81 14.26
CA GLU A 281 20.64 -46.17 15.33
C GLU A 281 22.13 -45.93 14.97
N SER A 282 22.38 -44.91 14.14
CA SER A 282 23.68 -44.57 13.56
C SER A 282 23.85 -43.06 13.42
N TRP A 283 25.06 -42.56 13.59
CA TRP A 283 25.41 -41.15 13.41
C TRP A 283 25.88 -40.85 11.95
N SER A 284 26.38 -41.86 11.24
CA SER A 284 26.96 -41.71 9.92
C SER A 284 25.88 -41.56 8.84
N VAL A 285 24.77 -42.30 8.91
CA VAL A 285 23.69 -42.28 7.97
C VAL A 285 22.99 -40.91 7.90
N PRO A 286 22.56 -40.31 9.03
CA PRO A 286 21.99 -38.97 9.01
C PRO A 286 22.94 -37.90 8.48
N LEU A 287 24.24 -38.03 8.76
CA LEU A 287 25.25 -37.11 8.30
C LEU A 287 25.40 -37.15 6.77
N ALA A 288 25.34 -38.33 6.18
CA ALA A 288 25.35 -38.51 4.71
C ALA A 288 24.08 -37.89 4.04
N VAL A 289 22.91 -38.07 4.67
CA VAL A 289 21.65 -37.48 4.19
C VAL A 289 21.70 -35.95 4.24
N ILE A 290 22.21 -35.37 5.33
CA ILE A 290 22.30 -33.92 5.49
C ILE A 290 23.32 -33.30 4.52
N LEU A 291 24.40 -34.00 4.18
CA LEU A 291 25.39 -33.51 3.19
C LEU A 291 24.82 -33.34 1.78
N VAL A 292 23.71 -33.97 1.45
CA VAL A 292 23.02 -33.78 0.15
C VAL A 292 22.27 -32.46 0.09
N ILE A 293 21.80 -31.94 1.22
CA ILE A 293 21.02 -30.68 1.27
C ILE A 293 21.80 -29.48 0.73
N PRO A 294 23.03 -29.20 1.17
CA PRO A 294 23.84 -28.13 0.61
C PRO A 294 24.03 -28.23 -0.92
N LEU A 295 24.15 -29.43 -1.45
CA LEU A 295 24.28 -29.62 -2.91
C LEU A 295 23.03 -29.18 -3.65
N GLY A 296 21.85 -29.49 -3.12
CA GLY A 296 20.57 -29.03 -3.65
C GLY A 296 20.42 -27.51 -3.61
N LEU A 297 20.87 -26.89 -2.48
CA LEU A 297 20.85 -25.44 -2.34
C LEU A 297 21.80 -24.74 -3.34
N VAL A 298 23.02 -25.23 -3.49
CA VAL A 298 23.97 -24.70 -4.47
C VAL A 298 23.39 -24.78 -5.88
N GLY A 299 22.76 -25.91 -6.24
CA GLY A 299 22.11 -26.07 -7.53
C GLY A 299 20.96 -25.08 -7.74
N ALA A 300 20.14 -24.86 -6.75
CA ALA A 300 19.04 -23.91 -6.82
C ALA A 300 19.55 -22.47 -6.94
N ILE A 301 20.51 -22.05 -6.12
CA ILE A 301 21.13 -20.71 -6.16
C ILE A 301 21.80 -20.49 -7.51
N PHE A 302 22.54 -21.49 -8.03
CA PHE A 302 23.17 -21.41 -9.34
C PHE A 302 22.13 -21.20 -10.46
N ALA A 303 21.04 -21.96 -10.46
CA ALA A 303 19.96 -21.82 -11.45
C ALA A 303 19.29 -20.43 -11.38
N VAL A 304 19.05 -19.91 -10.18
CA VAL A 304 18.48 -18.58 -9.94
C VAL A 304 19.41 -17.48 -10.45
N THR A 305 20.72 -17.61 -10.17
CA THR A 305 21.74 -16.67 -10.64
C THR A 305 21.86 -16.68 -12.16
N LEU A 306 21.87 -17.85 -12.79
CA LEU A 306 21.87 -17.97 -14.26
C LEU A 306 20.66 -17.35 -14.93
N ARG A 307 19.50 -17.40 -14.26
CA ARG A 307 18.25 -16.82 -14.75
C ARG A 307 18.11 -15.33 -14.40
N GLY A 308 19.03 -14.77 -13.62
CA GLY A 308 18.97 -13.37 -13.16
C GLY A 308 17.76 -13.09 -12.26
N LEU A 309 17.25 -14.10 -11.54
CA LEU A 309 16.14 -13.94 -10.61
C LEU A 309 16.63 -13.35 -9.29
N GLN A 310 15.75 -12.61 -8.63
CA GLN A 310 16.08 -11.93 -7.39
C GLN A 310 15.90 -12.83 -6.16
N ASN A 311 16.59 -12.49 -5.07
CA ASN A 311 16.38 -13.12 -3.78
C ASN A 311 15.13 -12.51 -3.11
N ASP A 312 14.02 -13.16 -3.31
CA ASP A 312 12.71 -12.78 -2.78
C ASP A 312 12.13 -13.89 -1.87
N VAL A 313 10.94 -13.64 -1.32
CA VAL A 313 10.21 -14.62 -0.50
C VAL A 313 9.94 -15.92 -1.27
N TYR A 314 9.76 -15.86 -2.59
CA TYR A 314 9.51 -17.04 -3.43
C TYR A 314 10.74 -17.93 -3.52
N LEU A 315 11.93 -17.33 -3.66
CA LEU A 315 13.18 -18.07 -3.62
C LEU A 315 13.36 -18.78 -2.27
N GLN A 316 13.08 -18.09 -1.16
CA GLN A 316 13.20 -18.67 0.18
C GLN A 316 12.27 -19.88 0.37
N ILE A 317 11.02 -19.80 -0.09
CA ILE A 317 10.07 -20.92 -0.09
C ILE A 317 10.57 -22.05 -1.01
N GLY A 318 11.09 -21.70 -2.18
CA GLY A 318 11.67 -22.63 -3.13
C GLY A 318 12.88 -23.39 -2.57
N LEU A 319 13.77 -22.70 -1.86
CA LEU A 319 14.92 -23.30 -1.17
C LEU A 319 14.45 -24.29 -0.08
N LEU A 320 13.45 -23.93 0.72
CA LEU A 320 12.88 -24.82 1.74
C LEU A 320 12.31 -26.10 1.11
N THR A 321 11.56 -25.95 0.01
CA THR A 321 11.01 -27.08 -0.75
C THR A 321 12.11 -27.96 -1.32
N THR A 322 13.17 -27.38 -1.87
CA THR A 322 14.32 -28.10 -2.44
C THR A 322 15.07 -28.88 -1.33
N MET A 323 15.24 -28.28 -0.14
CA MET A 323 15.84 -28.98 1.01
C MET A 323 15.03 -30.22 1.40
N GLY A 324 13.70 -30.09 1.52
CA GLY A 324 12.81 -31.20 1.84
C GLY A 324 12.85 -32.33 0.79
N LEU A 325 12.87 -31.96 -0.50
CA LEU A 325 12.91 -32.93 -1.59
C LEU A 325 14.27 -33.67 -1.65
N ALA A 326 15.37 -32.92 -1.52
CA ALA A 326 16.73 -33.47 -1.50
C ALA A 326 16.91 -34.45 -0.34
N GLY A 327 16.48 -34.04 0.87
CA GLY A 327 16.50 -34.91 2.05
C GLY A 327 15.69 -36.20 1.87
N LYS A 328 14.46 -36.10 1.34
CA LYS A 328 13.63 -37.27 1.06
C LYS A 328 14.31 -38.24 0.08
N ASN A 329 14.86 -37.73 -1.02
CA ASN A 329 15.53 -38.56 -2.01
C ASN A 329 16.78 -39.23 -1.42
N ALA A 330 17.55 -38.52 -0.60
CA ALA A 330 18.72 -39.06 0.09
C ALA A 330 18.37 -40.20 1.05
N ILE A 331 17.29 -40.04 1.84
CA ILE A 331 16.78 -41.09 2.74
C ILE A 331 16.38 -42.34 1.95
N LEU A 332 15.65 -42.20 0.86
CA LEU A 332 15.26 -43.34 0.01
C LEU A 332 16.46 -44.07 -0.60
N MET A 333 17.51 -43.31 -1.02
CA MET A 333 18.73 -43.94 -1.54
C MET A 333 19.47 -44.73 -0.48
N VAL A 334 19.62 -44.18 0.72
CA VAL A 334 20.29 -44.85 1.85
C VAL A 334 19.53 -46.11 2.24
N GLU A 335 18.19 -46.05 2.36
CA GLU A 335 17.37 -47.21 2.70
C GLU A 335 17.46 -48.32 1.64
N PHE A 336 17.57 -47.94 0.36
CA PHE A 336 17.73 -48.93 -0.72
C PHE A 336 19.11 -49.60 -0.71
N VAL A 337 20.17 -48.89 -0.28
CA VAL A 337 21.55 -49.42 -0.24
C VAL A 337 21.77 -50.28 1.00
N GLU A 338 21.08 -50.05 2.11
CA GLU A 338 21.17 -50.81 3.34
C GLU A 338 20.38 -52.15 3.28
N ARG A 339 19.45 -52.30 2.36
CA ARG A 339 18.74 -53.56 2.08
C ARG A 339 19.55 -54.45 1.13
#